data_d0b60c5081a954b009bef731e9fa3a0d
#
_entry.id   d0b60c5081a954b009bef731e9fa3a0d
#
_cell.length_a   1.000
_cell.length_b   1.000
_cell.length_c   1.000
_cell.angle_alpha   90.00
_cell.angle_beta   90.00
_cell.angle_gamma   90.00
#
_symmetry.space_group_name_H-M   'P 1'
#
loop_
_entity.id
_entity.type
_entity.pdbx_description
1 polymer ?
#
loop_
_entity_poly.entity_id
_entity_poly.type
_entity_poly.pdbx_seq_one_letter_code
_entity_poly.pdbx_strand_id
1 'polypeptide(L)'
;MSIPAQADGAEPGATTGATAGEAVGATLTKDAAPGEILLKVTGLQKHFPIRKGLLQRQTGAVRAVDGIDFEVRAGETLGVVGESGCGKSTMGRLITRLLEPTAGKVEFEGKDITHLGVGGMRPLRRDVQMIFQDPYSSLNPRHTIGTIVGAPFRLQKVTPEGGIKKEVQRLLSVVGLNPEHYNRYPHEFSGGQRQRIGIARALALNPKLVVADEPVSALDVSIQAQVVNLLDDLQQELGLTYVIIAHDLSVVRHVSDRIAVMYLGKIVELADREALYKAPMHPYTKALMSAVPIPDPKRRSAKSERILLRGDVPSPISPPSGCRFHTRCWKATEICRTTEPPLLELKPGQRVACHHPENFEDQAPQDTVLLSAAKDAGELVPDAVLAESAETSEALAAEVAEQTEAAEEGAEAERVEKSDSGDK
;
A
#
# COMPACT_ATOMS: atom_id res chain seq x y z
N MET A 1 0.38 -65.82 -55.81
CA MET A 1 1.33 -66.34 -54.87
C MET A 1 2.19 -65.23 -54.41
N SER A 2 1.79 -64.50 -53.44
CA SER A 2 2.63 -63.57 -52.65
C SER A 2 1.71 -62.89 -51.62
N ILE A 3 2.02 -63.17 -50.40
CA ILE A 3 1.33 -62.63 -49.23
C ILE A 3 1.95 -61.25 -48.89
N PRO A 4 1.24 -60.20 -48.62
CA PRO A 4 1.81 -59.00 -48.03
C PRO A 4 1.75 -59.08 -46.50
N ALA A 5 2.83 -58.63 -45.90
CA ALA A 5 3.04 -58.50 -44.46
C ALA A 5 2.24 -57.35 -43.84
N GLN A 6 1.66 -57.64 -42.69
CA GLN A 6 1.11 -56.63 -41.78
C GLN A 6 2.27 -56.02 -40.96
N ALA A 7 2.23 -54.69 -40.82
CA ALA A 7 3.07 -53.96 -39.85
C ALA A 7 2.13 -53.34 -38.81
N ASP A 8 2.21 -53.85 -37.58
CA ASP A 8 1.63 -53.23 -36.39
C ASP A 8 2.49 -52.04 -35.96
N GLY A 9 1.89 -50.86 -35.97
CA GLY A 9 2.45 -49.65 -35.39
C GLY A 9 1.57 -49.16 -34.27
N ALA A 10 1.91 -49.46 -33.02
CA ALA A 10 1.26 -48.91 -31.86
C ALA A 10 1.77 -47.49 -31.59
N GLU A 11 0.92 -46.51 -31.70
CA GLU A 11 1.16 -45.15 -31.23
C GLU A 11 0.94 -45.06 -29.70
N PRO A 12 1.80 -44.37 -28.94
CA PRO A 12 1.57 -44.10 -27.52
C PRO A 12 0.59 -42.95 -27.35
N GLY A 13 -0.41 -43.17 -26.50
CA GLY A 13 -1.51 -42.30 -26.20
C GLY A 13 -1.09 -40.91 -25.77
N ALA A 14 -1.67 -39.92 -26.44
CA ALA A 14 -1.68 -38.52 -26.01
C ALA A 14 -2.51 -38.38 -24.75
N THR A 15 -1.88 -37.98 -23.65
CA THR A 15 -2.57 -37.49 -22.47
C THR A 15 -3.25 -36.17 -22.81
N THR A 16 -4.55 -36.19 -22.90
CA THR A 16 -5.40 -35.01 -23.01
C THR A 16 -5.26 -34.18 -21.73
N GLY A 17 -4.58 -33.05 -21.85
CA GLY A 17 -4.62 -32.00 -20.86
C GLY A 17 -6.05 -31.51 -20.69
N ALA A 18 -6.55 -31.57 -19.47
CA ALA A 18 -7.85 -31.03 -19.11
C ALA A 18 -7.83 -29.50 -19.34
N THR A 19 -8.52 -29.04 -20.35
CA THR A 19 -8.87 -27.64 -20.51
C THR A 19 -9.83 -27.25 -19.40
N ALA A 20 -9.30 -26.57 -18.38
CA ALA A 20 -10.13 -25.80 -17.46
C ALA A 20 -10.74 -24.64 -18.24
N GLY A 21 -12.03 -24.50 -18.21
CA GLY A 21 -12.67 -23.29 -18.73
C GLY A 21 -13.93 -23.50 -19.53
N GLU A 22 -14.94 -24.14 -18.98
CA GLU A 22 -16.30 -23.74 -19.34
C GLU A 22 -16.68 -22.52 -18.51
N ALA A 23 -16.68 -21.37 -19.17
CA ALA A 23 -17.13 -20.10 -18.63
C ALA A 23 -18.58 -20.23 -18.18
N VAL A 24 -18.79 -20.24 -16.86
CA VAL A 24 -20.12 -20.01 -16.29
C VAL A 24 -20.38 -18.52 -16.42
N GLY A 25 -21.01 -18.14 -17.53
CA GLY A 25 -21.44 -16.77 -17.84
C GLY A 25 -22.52 -16.30 -16.87
N ALA A 26 -22.11 -15.74 -15.74
CA ALA A 26 -22.90 -14.71 -15.10
C ALA A 26 -22.35 -13.39 -15.65
N THR A 27 -23.06 -12.84 -16.63
CA THR A 27 -22.81 -11.50 -17.18
C THR A 27 -22.94 -10.51 -16.03
N LEU A 28 -21.81 -10.15 -15.43
CA LEU A 28 -21.72 -9.06 -14.47
C LEU A 28 -21.88 -7.79 -15.28
N THR A 29 -23.13 -7.32 -15.42
CA THR A 29 -23.43 -6.03 -16.05
C THR A 29 -22.85 -4.94 -15.16
N LYS A 30 -21.75 -4.35 -15.59
CA LYS A 30 -21.24 -3.12 -15.04
C LYS A 30 -22.08 -1.97 -15.54
N ASP A 31 -22.67 -1.20 -14.64
CA ASP A 31 -23.45 -0.01 -14.98
C ASP A 31 -22.56 1.16 -15.47
N ALA A 32 -21.26 1.17 -15.14
CA ALA A 32 -20.32 2.18 -15.63
C ALA A 32 -19.57 1.70 -16.89
N ALA A 33 -19.55 2.54 -17.92
CA ALA A 33 -18.77 2.25 -19.13
C ALA A 33 -17.27 2.28 -18.84
N PRO A 34 -16.45 1.44 -19.48
CA PRO A 34 -15.00 1.50 -19.35
C PRO A 34 -14.48 2.90 -19.66
N GLY A 35 -13.64 3.47 -18.74
CA GLY A 35 -13.09 4.82 -18.88
C GLY A 35 -13.92 5.94 -18.26
N GLU A 36 -15.15 5.68 -17.80
CA GLU A 36 -15.94 6.64 -17.02
C GLU A 36 -15.35 6.79 -15.60
N ILE A 37 -15.44 8.01 -15.04
CA ILE A 37 -14.94 8.28 -13.67
C ILE A 37 -15.85 7.57 -12.67
N LEU A 38 -15.32 6.53 -12.03
CA LEU A 38 -16.02 5.78 -11.00
C LEU A 38 -15.88 6.42 -9.63
N LEU A 39 -14.67 6.89 -9.29
CA LEU A 39 -14.34 7.55 -8.04
C LEU A 39 -13.68 8.89 -8.32
N LYS A 40 -14.17 9.95 -7.67
CA LYS A 40 -13.57 11.28 -7.70
C LYS A 40 -13.36 11.78 -6.27
N VAL A 41 -12.15 12.21 -6.00
CA VAL A 41 -11.72 12.74 -4.70
C VAL A 41 -11.23 14.16 -4.91
N THR A 42 -11.76 15.11 -4.14
CA THR A 42 -11.45 16.53 -4.26
C THR A 42 -11.15 17.13 -2.89
N GLY A 43 -9.94 17.68 -2.73
CA GLY A 43 -9.49 18.36 -1.52
C GLY A 43 -9.62 17.53 -0.24
N LEU A 44 -9.50 16.19 -0.32
CA LEU A 44 -9.79 15.29 0.78
C LEU A 44 -8.81 15.47 1.94
N GLN A 45 -9.36 15.69 3.14
CA GLN A 45 -8.57 15.91 4.37
C GLN A 45 -9.01 14.97 5.49
N LYS A 46 -8.02 14.52 6.27
CA LYS A 46 -8.24 13.88 7.57
C LYS A 46 -7.20 14.35 8.55
N HIS A 47 -7.65 15.13 9.52
CA HIS A 47 -6.87 15.62 10.64
C HIS A 47 -7.37 14.96 11.93
N PHE A 48 -6.53 14.21 12.62
CA PHE A 48 -6.86 13.59 13.89
C PHE A 48 -6.47 14.56 15.02
N PRO A 49 -7.44 15.10 15.79
CA PRO A 49 -7.16 16.07 16.84
C PRO A 49 -6.38 15.44 17.99
N ILE A 50 -5.30 16.09 18.42
CA ILE A 50 -4.54 15.74 19.62
C ILE A 50 -5.14 16.52 20.78
N ARG A 51 -5.67 15.82 21.77
CA ARG A 51 -6.26 16.41 22.97
C ARG A 51 -5.37 16.13 24.17
N LYS A 52 -5.11 17.15 25.00
CA LYS A 52 -4.29 17.04 26.22
C LYS A 52 -5.01 17.62 27.44
N GLY A 53 -4.61 17.13 28.63
CA GLY A 53 -5.10 17.58 29.91
C GLY A 53 -6.50 17.10 30.29
N LEU A 54 -6.91 17.41 31.54
CA LEU A 54 -8.19 16.98 32.11
C LEU A 54 -9.40 17.52 31.34
N LEU A 55 -9.26 18.71 30.72
CA LEU A 55 -10.31 19.36 29.94
C LEU A 55 -10.30 18.97 28.45
N GLN A 56 -9.51 17.95 28.04
CA GLN A 56 -9.44 17.46 26.66
C GLN A 56 -9.27 18.58 25.59
N ARG A 57 -8.51 19.64 25.93
CA ARG A 57 -8.28 20.76 25.00
C ARG A 57 -7.43 20.28 23.82
N GLN A 58 -7.85 20.68 22.61
CA GLN A 58 -7.10 20.40 21.40
C GLN A 58 -5.81 21.22 21.38
N THR A 59 -4.66 20.54 21.33
CA THR A 59 -3.32 21.15 21.31
C THR A 59 -2.64 21.03 19.95
N GLY A 60 -3.24 20.27 19.03
CA GLY A 60 -2.72 20.04 17.68
C GLY A 60 -3.57 19.02 16.92
N ALA A 61 -3.10 18.65 15.75
CA ALA A 61 -3.72 17.58 14.96
C ALA A 61 -2.67 16.85 14.14
N VAL A 62 -2.84 15.52 13.99
CA VAL A 62 -2.08 14.73 13.02
C VAL A 62 -2.73 14.89 11.66
N ARG A 63 -2.03 15.49 10.70
CA ARG A 63 -2.50 15.71 9.32
C ARG A 63 -2.20 14.47 8.47
N ALA A 64 -3.01 13.42 8.65
CA ALA A 64 -2.78 12.14 7.98
C ALA A 64 -3.05 12.20 6.47
N VAL A 65 -4.07 12.92 6.05
CA VAL A 65 -4.39 13.26 4.65
C VAL A 65 -4.74 14.75 4.65
N ASP A 66 -4.17 15.51 3.73
CA ASP A 66 -4.23 17.00 3.82
C ASP A 66 -4.41 17.65 2.44
N GLY A 67 -5.60 17.49 1.86
CA GLY A 67 -5.99 18.08 0.60
C GLY A 67 -5.43 17.34 -0.60
N ILE A 68 -5.91 16.12 -0.84
CA ILE A 68 -5.54 15.31 -2.01
C ILE A 68 -6.64 15.31 -3.06
N ASP A 69 -6.23 15.30 -4.32
CA ASP A 69 -7.11 15.31 -5.48
C ASP A 69 -6.71 14.21 -6.46
N PHE A 70 -7.64 13.32 -6.79
CA PHE A 70 -7.44 12.29 -7.81
C PHE A 70 -8.78 11.70 -8.27
N GLU A 71 -8.72 11.01 -9.40
CA GLU A 71 -9.84 10.29 -9.99
C GLU A 71 -9.42 8.87 -10.35
N VAL A 72 -10.37 7.94 -10.29
CA VAL A 72 -10.19 6.54 -10.73
C VAL A 72 -11.30 6.20 -11.70
N ARG A 73 -10.93 5.65 -12.86
CA ARG A 73 -11.88 5.26 -13.89
C ARG A 73 -12.36 3.84 -13.70
N ALA A 74 -13.54 3.52 -14.24
CA ALA A 74 -14.07 2.16 -14.21
C ALA A 74 -13.14 1.18 -14.94
N GLY A 75 -12.79 0.09 -14.27
CA GLY A 75 -11.86 -0.92 -14.76
C GLY A 75 -10.37 -0.57 -14.60
N GLU A 76 -10.03 0.60 -14.04
CA GLU A 76 -8.67 1.05 -13.80
C GLU A 76 -8.12 0.51 -12.46
N THR A 77 -6.83 0.23 -12.41
CA THR A 77 -6.09 0.00 -11.16
C THR A 77 -5.20 1.20 -10.85
N LEU A 78 -5.55 1.95 -9.81
CA LEU A 78 -4.71 3.01 -9.25
C LEU A 78 -3.83 2.46 -8.13
N GLY A 79 -2.50 2.44 -8.35
CA GLY A 79 -1.52 2.15 -7.31
C GLY A 79 -1.24 3.37 -6.44
N VAL A 80 -1.11 3.19 -5.13
CA VAL A 80 -0.76 4.25 -4.17
C VAL A 80 0.45 3.84 -3.36
N VAL A 81 1.54 4.58 -3.50
CA VAL A 81 2.83 4.27 -2.87
C VAL A 81 3.36 5.42 -2.03
N GLY A 82 4.30 5.14 -1.15
CA GLY A 82 4.99 6.11 -0.30
C GLY A 82 5.48 5.48 1.00
N GLU A 83 6.29 6.21 1.75
CA GLU A 83 6.85 5.76 3.03
C GLU A 83 5.76 5.38 4.05
N SER A 84 6.10 4.50 5.02
CA SER A 84 5.17 4.15 6.10
C SER A 84 4.74 5.40 6.87
N GLY A 85 3.46 5.45 7.26
CA GLY A 85 2.90 6.60 7.98
C GLY A 85 2.57 7.84 7.12
N CYS A 86 2.78 7.83 5.79
CA CYS A 86 2.46 8.98 4.94
C CYS A 86 0.96 9.19 4.67
N GLY A 87 0.07 8.33 5.18
CA GLY A 87 -1.39 8.52 5.10
C GLY A 87 -2.14 7.59 4.14
N LYS A 88 -1.49 6.65 3.46
CA LYS A 88 -2.09 5.73 2.46
C LYS A 88 -3.30 4.96 2.98
N SER A 89 -3.14 4.21 4.07
CA SER A 89 -4.22 3.42 4.69
C SER A 89 -5.35 4.32 5.20
N THR A 90 -5.03 5.53 5.69
CA THR A 90 -6.04 6.52 6.08
C THR A 90 -6.86 6.96 4.87
N MET A 91 -6.20 7.23 3.74
CA MET A 91 -6.87 7.56 2.47
C MET A 91 -7.81 6.42 2.02
N GLY A 92 -7.35 5.17 2.03
CA GLY A 92 -8.19 4.01 1.68
C GLY A 92 -9.44 3.91 2.56
N ARG A 93 -9.30 4.13 3.87
CA ARG A 93 -10.43 4.14 4.80
C ARG A 93 -11.38 5.33 4.62
N LEU A 94 -10.90 6.47 4.13
CA LEU A 94 -11.73 7.62 3.79
C LEU A 94 -12.54 7.35 2.53
N ILE A 95 -11.93 6.82 1.48
CA ILE A 95 -12.60 6.47 0.21
C ILE A 95 -13.72 5.45 0.48
N THR A 96 -13.43 4.42 1.27
CA THR A 96 -14.41 3.39 1.64
C THR A 96 -15.40 3.86 2.70
N ARG A 97 -15.31 5.11 3.18
CA ARG A 97 -16.17 5.67 4.24
C ARG A 97 -16.17 4.81 5.52
N LEU A 98 -15.04 4.17 5.83
CA LEU A 98 -14.76 3.58 7.15
C LEU A 98 -14.29 4.65 8.14
N LEU A 99 -13.73 5.75 7.64
CA LEU A 99 -13.43 6.98 8.38
C LEU A 99 -14.18 8.14 7.75
N GLU A 100 -14.62 9.08 8.58
CA GLU A 100 -15.19 10.33 8.11
C GLU A 100 -14.09 11.32 7.78
N PRO A 101 -14.14 12.02 6.63
CA PRO A 101 -13.22 13.10 6.31
C PRO A 101 -13.43 14.30 7.23
N THR A 102 -12.37 15.09 7.41
CA THR A 102 -12.45 16.37 8.11
C THR A 102 -12.91 17.48 7.16
N ALA A 103 -12.49 17.40 5.90
CA ALA A 103 -12.88 18.29 4.81
C ALA A 103 -12.67 17.60 3.45
N GLY A 104 -13.10 18.25 2.37
CA GLY A 104 -13.03 17.75 1.02
C GLY A 104 -14.24 16.91 0.64
N LYS A 105 -14.18 16.27 -0.54
CA LYS A 105 -15.30 15.58 -1.15
C LYS A 105 -14.87 14.22 -1.71
N VAL A 106 -15.75 13.22 -1.56
CA VAL A 106 -15.63 11.90 -2.18
C VAL A 106 -16.90 11.63 -2.96
N GLU A 107 -16.78 11.45 -4.26
CA GLU A 107 -17.87 11.12 -5.18
C GLU A 107 -17.67 9.72 -5.74
N PHE A 108 -18.69 8.91 -5.68
CA PHE A 108 -18.73 7.57 -6.25
C PHE A 108 -19.88 7.50 -7.28
N GLU A 109 -19.57 7.17 -8.53
CA GLU A 109 -20.52 7.22 -9.66
C GLU A 109 -21.26 8.56 -9.74
N GLY A 110 -20.52 9.68 -9.61
CA GLY A 110 -21.07 11.03 -9.62
C GLY A 110 -21.87 11.41 -8.37
N LYS A 111 -22.11 10.49 -7.44
CA LYS A 111 -22.84 10.75 -6.20
C LYS A 111 -21.89 11.12 -5.07
N ASP A 112 -22.15 12.22 -4.41
CA ASP A 112 -21.43 12.62 -3.20
C ASP A 112 -21.74 11.67 -2.04
N ILE A 113 -20.69 10.99 -1.53
CA ILE A 113 -20.77 10.04 -0.42
C ILE A 113 -20.10 10.57 0.84
N THR A 114 -19.58 11.81 0.82
CA THR A 114 -18.68 12.39 1.84
C THR A 114 -19.25 12.33 3.25
N HIS A 115 -20.52 12.68 3.40
CA HIS A 115 -21.17 12.79 4.72
C HIS A 115 -22.40 11.90 4.86
N LEU A 116 -22.52 10.86 4.01
CA LEU A 116 -23.62 9.92 4.14
C LEU A 116 -23.55 9.18 5.47
N GLY A 117 -24.63 9.16 6.20
CA GLY A 117 -24.78 8.35 7.41
C GLY A 117 -24.86 6.85 7.10
N VAL A 118 -24.91 6.02 8.14
CA VAL A 118 -24.91 4.55 8.03
C VAL A 118 -25.99 4.03 7.08
N GLY A 119 -27.21 4.61 7.11
CA GLY A 119 -28.32 4.23 6.24
C GLY A 119 -28.03 4.52 4.76
N GLY A 120 -27.47 5.70 4.46
CA GLY A 120 -27.11 6.11 3.09
C GLY A 120 -25.93 5.31 2.52
N MET A 121 -24.97 4.93 3.38
CA MET A 121 -23.82 4.12 2.98
C MET A 121 -24.16 2.63 2.81
N ARG A 122 -25.23 2.13 3.42
CA ARG A 122 -25.56 0.69 3.40
C ARG A 122 -25.69 0.10 1.97
N PRO A 123 -26.44 0.69 1.02
CA PRO A 123 -26.48 0.18 -0.34
C PRO A 123 -25.12 0.24 -1.03
N LEU A 124 -24.35 1.32 -0.85
CA LEU A 124 -23.03 1.53 -1.46
C LEU A 124 -21.96 0.55 -0.94
N ARG A 125 -22.18 -0.06 0.23
CA ARG A 125 -21.34 -1.14 0.76
C ARG A 125 -21.35 -2.41 -0.11
N ARG A 126 -22.24 -2.53 -1.09
CA ARG A 126 -22.20 -3.61 -2.08
C ARG A 126 -21.13 -3.32 -3.13
N ASP A 127 -21.07 -2.06 -3.54
CA ASP A 127 -20.27 -1.62 -4.69
C ASP A 127 -18.83 -1.21 -4.30
N VAL A 128 -18.64 -0.79 -3.04
CA VAL A 128 -17.33 -0.37 -2.50
C VAL A 128 -16.90 -1.30 -1.38
N GLN A 129 -15.81 -2.05 -1.60
CA GLN A 129 -15.28 -3.03 -0.65
C GLN A 129 -13.81 -2.73 -0.29
N MET A 130 -13.34 -3.34 0.81
CA MET A 130 -11.96 -3.18 1.25
C MET A 130 -11.34 -4.54 1.59
N ILE A 131 -10.12 -4.76 1.10
CA ILE A 131 -9.21 -5.83 1.53
C ILE A 131 -8.25 -5.20 2.54
N PHE A 132 -8.20 -5.77 3.74
CA PHE A 132 -7.40 -5.24 4.85
C PHE A 132 -5.97 -5.77 4.85
N GLN A 133 -5.06 -4.98 5.39
CA GLN A 133 -3.62 -5.24 5.46
C GLN A 133 -3.28 -6.54 6.21
N ASP A 134 -3.92 -6.79 7.35
CA ASP A 134 -3.65 -7.96 8.17
C ASP A 134 -4.72 -9.04 7.98
N PRO A 135 -4.38 -10.16 7.32
CA PRO A 135 -5.31 -11.27 7.13
C PRO A 135 -5.63 -12.00 8.44
N TYR A 136 -4.79 -11.87 9.48
CA TYR A 136 -5.03 -12.52 10.78
C TYR A 136 -6.11 -11.79 11.59
N SER A 137 -6.00 -10.49 11.74
CA SER A 137 -6.96 -9.69 12.50
C SER A 137 -8.27 -9.46 11.75
N SER A 138 -8.26 -9.55 10.42
CA SER A 138 -9.44 -9.31 9.58
C SER A 138 -10.46 -10.45 9.57
N LEU A 139 -10.07 -11.67 9.99
CA LEU A 139 -10.91 -12.87 10.01
C LEU A 139 -11.21 -13.28 11.46
N ASN A 140 -12.49 -13.33 11.84
CA ASN A 140 -12.87 -13.80 13.18
C ASN A 140 -12.50 -15.29 13.33
N PRO A 141 -11.57 -15.66 14.24
CA PRO A 141 -11.09 -17.04 14.38
C PRO A 141 -12.14 -18.03 14.88
N ARG A 142 -13.25 -17.53 15.43
CA ARG A 142 -14.37 -18.35 15.93
C ARG A 142 -15.41 -18.69 14.87
N HIS A 143 -15.30 -18.11 13.68
CA HIS A 143 -16.22 -18.34 12.57
C HIS A 143 -15.57 -19.24 11.51
N THR A 144 -16.37 -20.11 10.90
CA THR A 144 -15.96 -20.90 9.76
C THR A 144 -15.76 -20.00 8.52
N ILE A 145 -14.98 -20.46 7.54
CA ILE A 145 -14.75 -19.75 6.27
C ILE A 145 -16.08 -19.43 5.57
N GLY A 146 -17.01 -20.41 5.55
CA GLY A 146 -18.36 -20.20 4.99
C GLY A 146 -19.15 -19.12 5.71
N THR A 147 -18.94 -18.95 7.01
CA THR A 147 -19.57 -17.86 7.77
C THR A 147 -18.93 -16.52 7.46
N ILE A 148 -17.60 -16.46 7.31
CA ILE A 148 -16.84 -15.24 7.04
C ILE A 148 -17.13 -14.73 5.62
N VAL A 149 -16.94 -15.56 4.60
CA VAL A 149 -17.17 -15.18 3.18
C VAL A 149 -18.65 -14.96 2.89
N GLY A 150 -19.55 -15.69 3.59
CA GLY A 150 -20.99 -15.51 3.46
C GLY A 150 -21.57 -14.34 4.25
N ALA A 151 -20.79 -13.66 5.10
CA ALA A 151 -21.29 -12.56 5.94
C ALA A 151 -21.84 -11.37 5.12
N PRO A 152 -21.20 -10.90 4.04
CA PRO A 152 -21.73 -9.81 3.23
C PRO A 152 -23.14 -10.08 2.71
N PHE A 153 -23.42 -11.29 2.23
CA PHE A 153 -24.76 -11.67 1.75
C PHE A 153 -25.83 -11.52 2.84
N ARG A 154 -25.53 -12.01 4.05
CA ARG A 154 -26.45 -11.92 5.20
C ARG A 154 -26.69 -10.47 5.63
N LEU A 155 -25.60 -9.68 5.71
CA LEU A 155 -25.67 -8.27 6.14
C LEU A 155 -26.45 -7.41 5.15
N GLN A 156 -26.31 -7.67 3.84
CA GLN A 156 -27.01 -6.94 2.78
C GLN A 156 -28.36 -7.57 2.43
N LYS A 157 -28.72 -8.69 3.06
CA LYS A 157 -29.96 -9.45 2.77
C LYS A 157 -30.08 -9.86 1.31
N VAL A 158 -28.96 -10.26 0.70
CA VAL A 158 -28.88 -10.77 -0.67
C VAL A 158 -28.83 -12.29 -0.61
N THR A 159 -29.67 -12.95 -1.41
CA THR A 159 -29.63 -14.41 -1.57
C THR A 159 -29.18 -14.71 -3.00
N PRO A 160 -27.96 -15.22 -3.21
CA PRO A 160 -27.50 -15.57 -4.54
C PRO A 160 -28.24 -16.80 -5.08
N GLU A 161 -28.23 -16.97 -6.40
CA GLU A 161 -28.81 -18.13 -7.06
C GLU A 161 -28.11 -19.43 -6.58
N GLY A 162 -28.89 -20.41 -6.19
CA GLY A 162 -28.41 -21.65 -5.59
C GLY A 162 -28.00 -21.54 -4.11
N GLY A 163 -28.18 -20.34 -3.49
CA GLY A 163 -27.97 -20.11 -2.07
C GLY A 163 -26.55 -19.75 -1.69
N ILE A 164 -26.40 -19.18 -0.48
CA ILE A 164 -25.12 -18.65 0.03
C ILE A 164 -24.01 -19.69 0.05
N LYS A 165 -24.30 -20.95 0.40
CA LYS A 165 -23.29 -22.00 0.46
C LYS A 165 -22.62 -22.25 -0.89
N LYS A 166 -23.44 -22.44 -1.94
CA LYS A 166 -22.94 -22.70 -3.30
C LYS A 166 -22.11 -21.51 -3.81
N GLU A 167 -22.58 -20.29 -3.56
CA GLU A 167 -21.86 -19.09 -3.97
C GLU A 167 -20.54 -18.91 -3.23
N VAL A 168 -20.49 -19.16 -1.92
CA VAL A 168 -19.23 -19.15 -1.16
C VAL A 168 -18.25 -20.20 -1.69
N GLN A 169 -18.73 -21.40 -2.02
CA GLN A 169 -17.86 -22.45 -2.60
C GLN A 169 -17.33 -22.02 -3.97
N ARG A 170 -18.13 -21.36 -4.81
CA ARG A 170 -17.70 -20.76 -6.08
C ARG A 170 -16.61 -19.70 -5.85
N LEU A 171 -16.83 -18.77 -4.90
CA LEU A 171 -15.85 -17.73 -4.55
C LEU A 171 -14.53 -18.31 -4.05
N LEU A 172 -14.57 -19.40 -3.26
CA LEU A 172 -13.36 -20.09 -2.85
C LEU A 172 -12.58 -20.65 -4.06
N SER A 173 -13.27 -21.24 -5.02
CA SER A 173 -12.63 -21.71 -6.28
C SER A 173 -12.03 -20.55 -7.08
N VAL A 174 -12.73 -19.42 -7.18
CA VAL A 174 -12.26 -18.22 -7.89
C VAL A 174 -10.92 -17.69 -7.32
N VAL A 175 -10.73 -17.78 -6.00
CA VAL A 175 -9.47 -17.37 -5.38
C VAL A 175 -8.44 -18.52 -5.27
N GLY A 176 -8.67 -19.65 -5.96
CA GLY A 176 -7.77 -20.80 -5.97
C GLY A 176 -7.74 -21.60 -4.66
N LEU A 177 -8.84 -21.60 -3.90
CA LEU A 177 -9.03 -22.43 -2.70
C LEU A 177 -10.02 -23.57 -2.97
N ASN A 178 -9.86 -24.69 -2.25
CA ASN A 178 -10.79 -25.82 -2.36
C ASN A 178 -12.17 -25.43 -1.78
N PRO A 179 -13.27 -25.61 -2.53
CA PRO A 179 -14.65 -25.38 -2.07
C PRO A 179 -15.03 -26.12 -0.78
N GLU A 180 -14.44 -27.30 -0.53
CA GLU A 180 -14.68 -28.08 0.67
C GLU A 180 -14.13 -27.43 1.95
N HIS A 181 -13.30 -26.39 1.83
CA HIS A 181 -12.82 -25.60 2.96
C HIS A 181 -13.90 -24.75 3.63
N TYR A 182 -15.13 -24.77 3.14
CA TYR A 182 -16.28 -24.02 3.66
C TYR A 182 -16.46 -24.15 5.18
N ASN A 183 -16.28 -25.35 5.74
CA ASN A 183 -16.49 -25.62 7.18
C ASN A 183 -15.24 -25.45 8.03
N ARG A 184 -14.08 -25.15 7.44
CA ARG A 184 -12.82 -24.94 8.17
C ARG A 184 -12.76 -23.59 8.85
N TYR A 185 -11.82 -23.46 9.79
CA TYR A 185 -11.57 -22.24 10.55
C TYR A 185 -10.30 -21.52 10.06
N PRO A 186 -10.19 -20.18 10.23
CA PRO A 186 -9.03 -19.42 9.76
C PRO A 186 -7.67 -19.94 10.26
N HIS A 187 -7.58 -20.47 11.47
CA HIS A 187 -6.32 -20.96 12.02
C HIS A 187 -5.76 -22.20 11.32
N GLU A 188 -6.56 -22.90 10.51
CA GLU A 188 -6.16 -24.06 9.72
C GLU A 188 -5.49 -23.68 8.39
N PHE A 189 -5.35 -22.38 8.09
CA PHE A 189 -4.86 -21.85 6.82
C PHE A 189 -3.55 -21.08 6.98
N SER A 190 -2.69 -21.14 5.94
CA SER A 190 -1.51 -20.29 5.84
C SER A 190 -1.86 -18.81 5.67
N GLY A 191 -0.90 -17.91 5.87
CA GLY A 191 -1.09 -16.47 5.68
C GLY A 191 -1.63 -16.12 4.29
N GLY A 192 -1.05 -16.68 3.22
CA GLY A 192 -1.51 -16.46 1.86
C GLY A 192 -2.91 -17.01 1.59
N GLN A 193 -3.25 -18.16 2.16
CA GLN A 193 -4.62 -18.71 2.05
C GLN A 193 -5.63 -17.84 2.80
N ARG A 194 -5.28 -17.28 3.97
CA ARG A 194 -6.15 -16.33 4.69
C ARG A 194 -6.35 -15.04 3.90
N GLN A 195 -5.31 -14.57 3.21
CA GLN A 195 -5.44 -13.41 2.34
C GLN A 195 -6.42 -13.69 1.18
N ARG A 196 -6.33 -14.86 0.54
CA ARG A 196 -7.28 -15.29 -0.48
C ARG A 196 -8.71 -15.38 0.04
N ILE A 197 -8.92 -15.82 1.29
CA ILE A 197 -10.24 -15.79 1.97
C ILE A 197 -10.73 -14.35 2.15
N GLY A 198 -9.84 -13.42 2.53
CA GLY A 198 -10.15 -11.99 2.62
C GLY A 198 -10.58 -11.40 1.28
N ILE A 199 -9.88 -11.77 0.19
CA ILE A 199 -10.24 -11.39 -1.18
C ILE A 199 -11.62 -11.98 -1.54
N ALA A 200 -11.86 -13.28 -1.33
CA ALA A 200 -13.15 -13.91 -1.59
C ALA A 200 -14.32 -13.20 -0.87
N ARG A 201 -14.09 -12.79 0.39
CA ARG A 201 -15.07 -12.02 1.17
C ARG A 201 -15.36 -10.66 0.55
N ALA A 202 -14.33 -9.94 0.08
CA ALA A 202 -14.50 -8.65 -0.56
C ALA A 202 -15.27 -8.77 -1.89
N LEU A 203 -15.06 -9.85 -2.64
CA LEU A 203 -15.73 -10.11 -3.91
C LEU A 203 -17.18 -10.61 -3.77
N ALA A 204 -17.63 -10.99 -2.57
CA ALA A 204 -18.92 -11.66 -2.35
C ALA A 204 -20.13 -10.94 -2.96
N LEU A 205 -20.12 -9.61 -3.01
CA LEU A 205 -21.25 -8.81 -3.51
C LEU A 205 -20.99 -8.23 -4.91
N ASN A 206 -20.00 -8.74 -5.64
CA ASN A 206 -19.60 -8.25 -6.96
C ASN A 206 -19.36 -6.72 -6.96
N PRO A 207 -18.38 -6.23 -6.18
CA PRO A 207 -18.15 -4.81 -6.04
C PRO A 207 -17.66 -4.16 -7.34
N LYS A 208 -17.94 -2.87 -7.51
CA LYS A 208 -17.39 -2.05 -8.59
C LYS A 208 -16.00 -1.51 -8.25
N LEU A 209 -15.76 -1.20 -6.97
CA LEU A 209 -14.49 -0.67 -6.44
C LEU A 209 -14.00 -1.51 -5.27
N VAL A 210 -12.76 -1.94 -5.35
CA VAL A 210 -12.07 -2.62 -4.25
C VAL A 210 -10.83 -1.81 -3.85
N VAL A 211 -10.77 -1.38 -2.60
CA VAL A 211 -9.57 -0.76 -2.01
C VAL A 211 -8.77 -1.85 -1.30
N ALA A 212 -7.58 -2.14 -1.78
CA ALA A 212 -6.67 -3.13 -1.18
C ALA A 212 -5.57 -2.41 -0.39
N ASP A 213 -5.64 -2.50 0.94
CA ASP A 213 -4.68 -1.87 1.86
C ASP A 213 -3.56 -2.86 2.16
N GLU A 214 -2.40 -2.66 1.53
CA GLU A 214 -1.20 -3.50 1.62
C GLU A 214 -1.48 -5.02 1.54
N PRO A 215 -2.13 -5.49 0.46
CA PRO A 215 -2.69 -6.84 0.40
C PRO A 215 -1.65 -7.97 0.46
N VAL A 216 -0.37 -7.64 0.40
CA VAL A 216 0.74 -8.62 0.34
C VAL A 216 1.84 -8.38 1.36
N SER A 217 1.77 -7.32 2.19
CA SER A 217 2.85 -6.89 3.09
C SER A 217 3.26 -7.94 4.14
N ALA A 218 2.33 -8.78 4.58
CA ALA A 218 2.55 -9.80 5.61
C ALA A 218 2.86 -11.20 5.03
N LEU A 219 3.21 -11.29 3.74
CA LEU A 219 3.40 -12.55 3.03
C LEU A 219 4.83 -12.70 2.51
N ASP A 220 5.28 -13.95 2.39
CA ASP A 220 6.56 -14.27 1.75
C ASP A 220 6.56 -13.88 0.26
N VAL A 221 7.72 -13.52 -0.30
CA VAL A 221 7.88 -12.99 -1.66
C VAL A 221 7.21 -13.87 -2.73
N SER A 222 7.33 -15.20 -2.63
CA SER A 222 6.71 -16.13 -3.57
C SER A 222 5.18 -16.12 -3.49
N ILE A 223 4.63 -15.96 -2.29
CA ILE A 223 3.19 -15.87 -2.06
C ILE A 223 2.66 -14.50 -2.45
N GLN A 224 3.46 -13.43 -2.26
CA GLN A 224 3.14 -12.09 -2.75
C GLN A 224 2.84 -12.10 -4.25
N ALA A 225 3.75 -12.67 -5.06
CA ALA A 225 3.57 -12.78 -6.51
C ALA A 225 2.27 -13.51 -6.89
N GLN A 226 1.93 -14.59 -6.18
CA GLN A 226 0.69 -15.34 -6.44
C GLN A 226 -0.57 -14.52 -6.13
N VAL A 227 -0.56 -13.71 -5.06
CA VAL A 227 -1.71 -12.85 -4.69
C VAL A 227 -1.82 -11.67 -5.64
N VAL A 228 -0.68 -11.11 -6.08
CA VAL A 228 -0.63 -10.02 -7.06
C VAL A 228 -1.20 -10.49 -8.40
N ASN A 229 -0.77 -11.64 -8.91
CA ASN A 229 -1.31 -12.23 -10.15
C ASN A 229 -2.81 -12.52 -10.00
N LEU A 230 -3.25 -13.08 -8.86
CA LEU A 230 -4.67 -13.30 -8.60
C LEU A 230 -5.50 -12.00 -8.68
N LEU A 231 -4.99 -10.88 -8.15
CA LEU A 231 -5.69 -9.59 -8.23
C LEU A 231 -5.77 -9.07 -9.68
N ASP A 232 -4.71 -9.27 -10.46
CA ASP A 232 -4.66 -8.93 -11.89
C ASP A 232 -5.65 -9.77 -12.70
N ASP A 233 -5.64 -11.10 -12.53
CA ASP A 233 -6.59 -12.03 -13.17
C ASP A 233 -8.04 -11.63 -12.86
N LEU A 234 -8.34 -11.36 -11.58
CA LEU A 234 -9.68 -10.94 -11.14
C LEU A 234 -10.09 -9.57 -11.71
N GLN A 235 -9.15 -8.66 -11.90
CA GLN A 235 -9.40 -7.37 -12.53
C GLN A 235 -9.81 -7.56 -14.00
N GLN A 236 -9.09 -8.41 -14.73
CA GLN A 236 -9.35 -8.69 -16.13
C GLN A 236 -10.66 -9.48 -16.32
N GLU A 237 -10.88 -10.53 -15.54
CA GLU A 237 -12.04 -11.41 -15.66
C GLU A 237 -13.34 -10.73 -15.22
N LEU A 238 -13.31 -10.03 -14.09
CA LEU A 238 -14.49 -9.40 -13.48
C LEU A 238 -14.59 -7.91 -13.82
N GLY A 239 -13.57 -7.36 -14.48
CA GLY A 239 -13.44 -5.95 -14.83
C GLY A 239 -13.55 -5.05 -13.61
N LEU A 240 -12.94 -5.40 -12.48
CA LEU A 240 -12.95 -4.66 -11.24
C LEU A 240 -12.15 -3.35 -11.35
N THR A 241 -12.53 -2.38 -10.55
CA THR A 241 -11.71 -1.18 -10.35
C THR A 241 -10.98 -1.31 -9.02
N TYR A 242 -9.67 -1.07 -9.03
CA TYR A 242 -8.86 -1.16 -7.82
C TYR A 242 -8.24 0.17 -7.39
N VAL A 243 -8.12 0.35 -6.09
CA VAL A 243 -7.13 1.24 -5.47
C VAL A 243 -6.22 0.38 -4.61
N ILE A 244 -4.99 0.13 -5.08
CA ILE A 244 -4.03 -0.75 -4.41
C ILE A 244 -3.01 0.10 -3.66
N ILE A 245 -3.02 0.02 -2.34
CA ILE A 245 -2.05 0.66 -1.46
C ILE A 245 -0.91 -0.32 -1.22
N ALA A 246 0.32 0.12 -1.48
CA ALA A 246 1.51 -0.68 -1.18
C ALA A 246 2.65 0.22 -0.68
N HIS A 247 3.60 -0.38 0.02
CA HIS A 247 4.86 0.28 0.36
C HIS A 247 5.97 -0.05 -0.66
N ASP A 248 5.80 -1.11 -1.44
CA ASP A 248 6.75 -1.56 -2.44
C ASP A 248 6.30 -1.17 -3.86
N LEU A 249 7.16 -0.40 -4.54
CA LEU A 249 6.96 0.02 -5.91
C LEU A 249 6.93 -1.16 -6.89
N SER A 250 7.61 -2.28 -6.59
CA SER A 250 7.62 -3.46 -7.47
C SER A 250 6.25 -4.09 -7.58
N VAL A 251 5.48 -4.13 -6.49
CA VAL A 251 4.11 -4.64 -6.47
C VAL A 251 3.20 -3.80 -7.37
N VAL A 252 3.18 -2.47 -7.16
CA VAL A 252 2.29 -1.58 -7.94
C VAL A 252 2.68 -1.50 -9.40
N ARG A 253 3.96 -1.64 -9.73
CA ARG A 253 4.43 -1.70 -11.12
C ARG A 253 3.75 -2.81 -11.93
N HIS A 254 3.44 -3.92 -11.28
CA HIS A 254 2.90 -5.09 -11.97
C HIS A 254 1.40 -4.96 -12.27
N VAL A 255 0.64 -4.41 -11.33
CA VAL A 255 -0.83 -4.44 -11.38
C VAL A 255 -1.49 -3.07 -11.65
N SER A 256 -0.74 -1.96 -11.65
CA SER A 256 -1.36 -0.64 -11.74
C SER A 256 -1.28 -0.07 -13.15
N ASP A 257 -2.33 0.62 -13.56
CA ASP A 257 -2.36 1.44 -14.77
C ASP A 257 -1.75 2.82 -14.50
N ARG A 258 -2.13 3.43 -13.38
CA ARG A 258 -1.60 4.71 -12.90
C ARG A 258 -1.14 4.58 -11.45
N ILE A 259 -0.20 5.45 -11.07
CA ILE A 259 0.41 5.42 -9.73
C ILE A 259 0.38 6.81 -9.11
N ALA A 260 -0.12 6.90 -7.89
CA ALA A 260 -0.07 8.06 -7.03
C ALA A 260 1.03 7.88 -5.96
N VAL A 261 1.98 8.79 -5.93
CA VAL A 261 3.05 8.82 -4.92
C VAL A 261 2.64 9.77 -3.81
N MET A 262 2.56 9.25 -2.58
CA MET A 262 2.18 10.02 -1.39
C MET A 262 3.37 10.31 -0.49
N TYR A 263 3.45 11.54 -0.01
CA TYR A 263 4.41 11.98 1.01
C TYR A 263 3.73 12.89 2.04
N LEU A 264 3.83 12.56 3.33
CA LEU A 264 3.25 13.33 4.45
C LEU A 264 1.82 13.85 4.20
N GLY A 265 0.93 12.95 3.78
CA GLY A 265 -0.50 13.26 3.57
C GLY A 265 -0.84 14.00 2.28
N LYS A 266 0.11 14.18 1.36
CA LYS A 266 -0.07 14.80 0.04
C LYS A 266 0.26 13.83 -1.08
N ILE A 267 -0.41 13.97 -2.24
CA ILE A 267 0.05 13.35 -3.49
C ILE A 267 1.08 14.31 -4.09
N VAL A 268 2.32 13.81 -4.26
CA VAL A 268 3.43 14.57 -4.82
C VAL A 268 3.64 14.31 -6.31
N GLU A 269 3.24 13.14 -6.78
CA GLU A 269 3.24 12.78 -8.20
C GLU A 269 2.09 11.79 -8.49
N LEU A 270 1.43 11.94 -9.63
CA LEU A 270 0.40 11.05 -10.14
C LEU A 270 0.62 10.90 -11.64
N ALA A 271 0.90 9.69 -12.09
CA ALA A 271 1.24 9.44 -13.47
C ALA A 271 0.84 8.04 -13.95
N ASP A 272 0.78 7.87 -15.26
CA ASP A 272 0.71 6.55 -15.88
C ASP A 272 1.95 5.74 -15.49
N ARG A 273 1.78 4.43 -15.26
CA ARG A 273 2.85 3.53 -14.84
C ARG A 273 4.12 3.68 -15.68
N GLU A 274 3.99 3.60 -16.99
CA GLU A 274 5.14 3.68 -17.91
C GLU A 274 5.86 5.03 -17.78
N ALA A 275 5.11 6.14 -17.71
CA ALA A 275 5.67 7.48 -17.59
C ALA A 275 6.44 7.65 -16.27
N LEU A 276 5.85 7.19 -15.16
CA LEU A 276 6.44 7.28 -13.83
C LEU A 276 7.78 6.53 -13.75
N TYR A 277 7.83 5.28 -14.24
CA TYR A 277 9.05 4.46 -14.18
C TYR A 277 10.13 4.90 -15.16
N LYS A 278 9.74 5.47 -16.30
CA LYS A 278 10.68 5.93 -17.32
C LYS A 278 11.28 7.30 -16.99
N ALA A 279 10.46 8.21 -16.49
CA ALA A 279 10.84 9.59 -16.25
C ALA A 279 10.11 10.18 -15.02
N PRO A 280 10.45 9.75 -13.78
CA PRO A 280 9.87 10.33 -12.59
C PRO A 280 10.20 11.83 -12.51
N MET A 281 9.21 12.65 -12.12
CA MET A 281 9.39 14.10 -12.07
C MET A 281 9.62 14.61 -10.65
N HIS A 282 9.03 13.99 -9.62
CA HIS A 282 9.26 14.44 -8.27
C HIS A 282 10.57 13.85 -7.71
N PRO A 283 11.46 14.63 -7.08
CA PRO A 283 12.70 14.12 -6.49
C PRO A 283 12.48 12.96 -5.51
N TYR A 284 11.42 13.00 -4.70
CA TYR A 284 11.05 11.89 -3.81
C TYR A 284 10.73 10.59 -4.59
N THR A 285 9.99 10.69 -5.69
CA THR A 285 9.69 9.52 -6.55
C THR A 285 10.97 8.92 -7.11
N LYS A 286 11.89 9.76 -7.57
CA LYS A 286 13.20 9.34 -8.07
C LYS A 286 14.01 8.62 -6.98
N ALA A 287 14.01 9.16 -5.76
CA ALA A 287 14.67 8.52 -4.62
C ALA A 287 14.05 7.15 -4.28
N LEU A 288 12.72 7.06 -4.21
CA LEU A 288 12.02 5.79 -3.98
C LEU A 288 12.36 4.74 -5.05
N MET A 289 12.38 5.14 -6.32
CA MET A 289 12.73 4.23 -7.43
C MET A 289 14.19 3.77 -7.37
N SER A 290 15.11 4.64 -6.95
CA SER A 290 16.51 4.27 -6.80
C SER A 290 16.75 3.23 -5.71
N ALA A 291 15.80 3.06 -4.79
CA ALA A 291 15.88 2.08 -3.70
C ALA A 291 15.34 0.69 -4.11
N VAL A 292 14.60 0.58 -5.21
CA VAL A 292 14.07 -0.70 -5.71
C VAL A 292 15.20 -1.56 -6.28
N PRO A 293 15.44 -2.77 -5.75
CA PRO A 293 16.44 -3.68 -6.30
C PRO A 293 16.06 -4.09 -7.74
N ILE A 294 16.96 -3.85 -8.69
CA ILE A 294 16.79 -4.33 -10.07
C ILE A 294 17.45 -5.71 -10.15
N PRO A 295 16.71 -6.80 -10.37
CA PRO A 295 17.26 -8.16 -10.47
C PRO A 295 17.90 -8.42 -11.84
N ASP A 296 18.74 -7.49 -12.35
CA ASP A 296 19.47 -7.63 -13.60
C ASP A 296 20.95 -7.90 -13.31
N PRO A 297 21.43 -9.14 -13.55
CA PRO A 297 22.84 -9.50 -13.35
C PRO A 297 23.81 -8.63 -14.16
N LYS A 298 23.39 -8.13 -15.34
CA LYS A 298 24.22 -7.30 -16.21
C LYS A 298 24.37 -5.87 -15.68
N ARG A 299 23.45 -5.42 -14.84
CA ARG A 299 23.51 -4.09 -14.19
C ARG A 299 24.17 -4.13 -12.81
N ARG A 300 24.61 -5.30 -12.34
CA ARG A 300 25.30 -5.45 -11.04
C ARG A 300 26.61 -4.68 -10.96
N SER A 301 27.27 -4.42 -12.09
CA SER A 301 28.48 -3.61 -12.20
C SER A 301 28.21 -2.11 -12.50
N ALA A 302 27.02 -1.76 -13.02
CA ALA A 302 26.60 -0.38 -13.05
C ALA A 302 26.20 -0.01 -11.61
N LYS A 303 27.03 0.78 -10.92
CA LYS A 303 26.67 1.40 -9.65
C LYS A 303 25.36 2.13 -9.85
N SER A 304 24.23 1.48 -9.53
CA SER A 304 22.96 2.17 -9.37
C SER A 304 23.23 3.18 -8.25
N GLU A 305 23.29 4.44 -8.61
CA GLU A 305 23.45 5.52 -7.62
C GLU A 305 22.17 5.58 -6.80
N ARG A 306 22.13 4.75 -5.74
CA ARG A 306 21.04 4.79 -4.77
C ARG A 306 21.05 6.16 -4.12
N ILE A 307 19.99 6.91 -4.32
CA ILE A 307 19.79 8.21 -3.72
C ILE A 307 19.45 7.99 -2.24
N LEU A 308 20.38 8.28 -1.37
CA LEU A 308 20.16 8.22 0.07
C LEU A 308 19.51 9.53 0.53
N LEU A 309 18.26 9.42 0.97
CA LEU A 309 17.56 10.55 1.58
C LEU A 309 18.19 10.82 2.96
N ARG A 310 18.65 12.05 3.17
CA ARG A 310 19.22 12.50 4.44
C ARG A 310 18.11 13.03 5.36
N GLY A 311 18.27 12.83 6.66
CA GLY A 311 17.34 13.26 7.70
C GLY A 311 16.11 12.36 7.84
N ASP A 312 15.45 12.48 9.00
CA ASP A 312 14.25 11.74 9.35
C ASP A 312 13.02 12.25 8.61
N VAL A 313 11.99 11.40 8.53
CA VAL A 313 10.68 11.82 8.02
C VAL A 313 10.08 12.83 8.98
N PRO A 314 9.74 14.06 8.53
CA PRO A 314 9.15 15.06 9.40
C PRO A 314 7.81 14.58 10.00
N SER A 315 7.48 15.12 11.18
CA SER A 315 6.27 14.74 11.89
C SER A 315 5.01 15.22 11.17
N PRO A 316 3.99 14.38 10.99
CA PRO A 316 2.69 14.78 10.43
C PRO A 316 1.88 15.71 11.39
N ILE A 317 2.34 15.88 12.63
CA ILE A 317 1.76 16.82 13.58
C ILE A 317 2.12 18.27 13.22
N SER A 318 3.39 18.46 12.80
CA SER A 318 3.93 19.77 12.39
C SER A 318 4.68 19.59 11.08
N PRO A 319 3.97 19.39 9.95
CA PRO A 319 4.61 19.21 8.66
C PRO A 319 5.36 20.48 8.26
N PRO A 320 6.47 20.35 7.50
CA PRO A 320 7.20 21.51 6.97
C PRO A 320 6.30 22.44 6.18
N SER A 321 6.59 23.75 6.23
CA SER A 321 5.94 24.77 5.37
C SER A 321 6.32 24.56 3.90
N GLY A 322 5.54 25.10 3.01
CA GLY A 322 5.79 24.96 1.56
C GLY A 322 5.76 23.50 1.09
N CYS A 323 6.73 23.12 0.27
CA CYS A 323 6.89 21.73 -0.17
C CYS A 323 7.29 20.86 1.01
N ARG A 324 6.48 19.85 1.36
CA ARG A 324 6.74 18.97 2.51
C ARG A 324 8.01 18.16 2.43
N PHE A 325 8.53 17.97 1.21
CA PHE A 325 9.76 17.22 0.98
C PHE A 325 11.01 18.10 1.02
N HIS A 326 10.91 19.44 1.11
CA HIS A 326 12.06 20.35 0.99
C HIS A 326 13.19 20.04 1.98
N THR A 327 12.89 19.57 3.18
CA THR A 327 13.88 19.23 4.22
C THR A 327 14.78 18.03 3.87
N ARG A 328 14.37 17.22 2.89
CA ARG A 328 15.09 16.01 2.44
C ARG A 328 15.42 16.07 0.93
N CYS A 329 15.04 17.17 0.25
CA CYS A 329 15.17 17.32 -1.19
C CYS A 329 16.50 17.97 -1.57
N TRP A 330 17.27 17.33 -2.44
CA TRP A 330 18.57 17.84 -2.94
C TRP A 330 18.45 19.01 -3.93
N LYS A 331 17.23 19.29 -4.42
CA LYS A 331 16.93 20.44 -5.29
C LYS A 331 16.20 21.58 -4.55
N ALA A 332 16.08 21.51 -3.23
CA ALA A 332 15.31 22.49 -2.48
C ALA A 332 15.92 23.89 -2.59
N THR A 333 15.06 24.87 -2.87
CA THR A 333 15.36 26.31 -2.90
C THR A 333 14.45 27.05 -1.92
N GLU A 334 14.60 28.39 -1.79
CA GLU A 334 13.82 29.19 -0.83
C GLU A 334 12.31 29.11 -1.12
N ILE A 335 11.90 29.08 -2.40
CA ILE A 335 10.47 28.93 -2.74
C ILE A 335 9.89 27.62 -2.23
N CYS A 336 10.70 26.55 -2.17
CA CYS A 336 10.25 25.26 -1.62
C CYS A 336 9.95 25.30 -0.13
N ARG A 337 10.53 26.25 0.62
CA ARG A 337 10.27 26.46 2.06
C ARG A 337 9.01 27.30 2.31
N THR A 338 8.73 28.23 1.42
CA THR A 338 7.71 29.28 1.63
C THR A 338 6.40 28.95 0.94
N THR A 339 6.43 28.30 -0.22
CA THR A 339 5.26 28.09 -1.08
C THR A 339 5.02 26.60 -1.32
N GLU A 340 3.79 26.15 -1.08
CA GLU A 340 3.38 24.78 -1.42
C GLU A 340 3.21 24.66 -2.95
N PRO A 341 3.91 23.70 -3.61
CA PRO A 341 3.73 23.49 -5.05
C PRO A 341 2.37 22.86 -5.33
N PRO A 342 1.59 23.40 -6.28
CA PRO A 342 0.34 22.78 -6.70
C PRO A 342 0.62 21.51 -7.52
N LEU A 343 -0.32 20.56 -7.48
CA LEU A 343 -0.25 19.35 -8.31
C LEU A 343 -0.68 19.69 -9.75
N LEU A 344 0.28 19.98 -10.63
CA LEU A 344 0.07 20.40 -12.02
C LEU A 344 0.35 19.27 -13.00
N GLU A 345 -0.41 19.20 -14.08
CA GLU A 345 -0.13 18.33 -15.21
C GLU A 345 0.93 18.98 -16.10
N LEU A 346 2.17 18.48 -16.03
CA LEU A 346 3.29 18.99 -16.80
C LEU A 346 3.49 18.23 -18.13
N LYS A 347 3.09 16.97 -18.18
CA LYS A 347 2.99 16.14 -19.39
C LYS A 347 1.64 15.43 -19.40
N PRO A 348 1.11 15.08 -20.58
CA PRO A 348 -0.12 14.33 -20.66
C PRO A 348 -0.09 13.08 -19.76
N GLY A 349 -1.07 12.96 -18.85
CA GLY A 349 -1.16 11.85 -17.91
C GLY A 349 -0.12 11.88 -16.78
N GLN A 350 0.69 12.94 -16.63
CA GLN A 350 1.69 13.05 -15.55
C GLN A 350 1.56 14.38 -14.80
N ARG A 351 1.10 14.32 -13.55
CA ARG A 351 0.89 15.44 -12.64
C ARG A 351 1.93 15.41 -11.55
N VAL A 352 2.55 16.54 -11.23
CA VAL A 352 3.58 16.66 -10.20
C VAL A 352 3.42 17.93 -9.37
N ALA A 353 3.67 17.81 -8.05
CA ALA A 353 3.69 18.91 -7.10
C ALA A 353 5.14 19.27 -6.75
N CYS A 354 5.84 19.95 -7.67
CA CYS A 354 7.26 20.31 -7.53
C CYS A 354 7.57 21.62 -8.25
N HIS A 355 8.35 22.51 -7.61
CA HIS A 355 8.87 23.73 -8.25
C HIS A 355 10.03 23.44 -9.19
N HIS A 356 10.82 22.39 -8.92
CA HIS A 356 12.01 21.98 -9.66
C HIS A 356 11.91 20.50 -10.04
N PRO A 357 10.97 20.14 -10.96
CA PRO A 357 10.77 18.76 -11.35
C PRO A 357 12.03 18.16 -12.01
N GLU A 358 12.19 16.86 -11.86
CA GLU A 358 13.16 16.08 -12.62
C GLU A 358 12.59 15.85 -14.04
N ASN A 359 13.46 15.68 -15.03
CA ASN A 359 13.05 15.35 -16.40
C ASN A 359 12.05 16.35 -17.05
N PHE A 360 11.98 17.56 -16.55
CA PHE A 360 11.17 18.66 -17.06
C PHE A 360 11.81 20.01 -16.68
N GLU A 361 11.36 21.11 -17.33
CA GLU A 361 11.81 22.47 -17.01
C GLU A 361 11.33 22.89 -15.63
N ASP A 362 12.14 23.65 -14.90
CA ASP A 362 11.79 24.16 -13.58
C ASP A 362 10.59 25.10 -13.66
N GLN A 363 9.66 24.95 -12.70
CA GLN A 363 8.44 25.75 -12.62
C GLN A 363 8.63 27.07 -11.88
N ALA A 364 9.79 27.27 -11.27
CA ALA A 364 10.15 28.47 -10.54
C ALA A 364 11.60 28.88 -10.86
N PRO A 365 11.96 30.16 -10.69
CA PRO A 365 13.35 30.59 -10.82
C PRO A 365 14.28 29.77 -9.92
N GLN A 366 15.43 29.40 -10.45
CA GLN A 366 16.48 28.72 -9.69
C GLN A 366 17.15 29.74 -8.77
N ASP A 367 16.55 29.95 -7.60
CA ASP A 367 17.25 30.60 -6.48
C ASP A 367 18.28 29.63 -5.87
N THR A 368 19.20 30.16 -5.10
CA THR A 368 20.29 29.41 -4.48
C THR A 368 19.81 28.09 -3.86
N VAL A 369 20.36 26.97 -4.33
CA VAL A 369 19.99 25.62 -3.82
C VAL A 369 20.35 25.50 -2.35
N LEU A 370 19.34 25.33 -1.48
CA LEU A 370 19.53 25.28 -0.02
C LEU A 370 20.41 24.11 0.44
N LEU A 371 20.51 23.06 -0.35
CA LEU A 371 21.32 21.88 -0.02
C LEU A 371 22.78 21.96 -0.49
N SER A 372 23.14 22.86 -1.38
CA SER A 372 24.56 23.19 -1.52
C SER A 372 25.07 23.78 -0.22
N ALA A 373 24.27 24.66 0.43
CA ALA A 373 24.56 25.15 1.77
C ALA A 373 24.60 24.03 2.84
N ALA A 374 23.83 22.95 2.72
CA ALA A 374 23.92 21.82 3.66
C ALA A 374 25.14 20.90 3.38
N LYS A 375 25.63 20.89 2.13
CA LYS A 375 26.90 20.24 1.82
C LYS A 375 28.08 21.07 2.31
N ASP A 376 27.98 22.38 2.13
CA ASP A 376 28.94 23.36 2.61
C ASP A 376 28.90 23.52 4.13
N ALA A 377 27.74 23.34 4.77
CA ALA A 377 27.59 23.31 6.23
C ALA A 377 28.22 22.04 6.86
N GLY A 378 28.30 20.94 6.11
CA GLY A 378 29.09 19.77 6.51
C GLY A 378 30.60 20.01 6.45
N GLU A 379 31.03 20.97 5.63
CA GLU A 379 32.45 21.45 5.58
C GLU A 379 32.70 22.63 6.52
N LEU A 380 31.65 23.32 6.99
CA LEU A 380 31.71 24.47 7.89
C LEU A 380 31.33 24.17 9.35
N VAL A 381 31.03 22.90 9.68
CA VAL A 381 30.97 22.50 11.08
C VAL A 381 32.41 22.53 11.59
N PRO A 382 32.78 23.48 12.46
CA PRO A 382 34.15 23.54 13.00
C PRO A 382 34.46 22.18 13.63
N ASP A 383 35.68 21.70 13.45
CA ASP A 383 36.19 20.45 14.07
C ASP A 383 35.89 20.36 15.58
N ALA A 384 35.72 21.49 16.24
CA ALA A 384 35.28 21.59 17.62
C ALA A 384 33.88 21.00 17.89
N VAL A 385 32.90 21.14 16.98
CA VAL A 385 31.56 20.60 17.18
C VAL A 385 31.53 19.10 16.88
N LEU A 386 32.38 18.64 15.96
CA LEU A 386 32.53 17.21 15.69
C LEU A 386 33.30 16.51 16.84
N ALA A 387 34.25 17.20 17.48
CA ALA A 387 34.95 16.72 18.68
C ALA A 387 33.98 16.61 19.87
N GLU A 388 33.17 17.63 20.12
CA GLU A 388 32.15 17.63 21.18
C GLU A 388 31.07 16.55 21.01
N SER A 389 30.67 16.24 19.77
CA SER A 389 29.72 15.16 19.49
C SER A 389 30.35 13.77 19.55
N ALA A 390 31.66 13.65 19.28
CA ALA A 390 32.40 12.41 19.43
C ALA A 390 32.68 12.11 20.93
N GLU A 391 33.08 13.11 21.71
CA GLU A 391 33.26 12.96 23.15
C GLU A 391 31.98 12.62 23.91
N THR A 392 30.84 13.23 23.51
CA THR A 392 29.52 12.88 24.06
C THR A 392 29.07 11.46 23.66
N SER A 393 29.41 11.00 22.46
CA SER A 393 29.11 9.65 22.02
C SER A 393 29.98 8.59 22.70
N GLU A 394 31.26 8.87 22.93
CA GLU A 394 32.17 8.00 23.69
C GLU A 394 31.79 7.95 25.17
N ALA A 395 31.43 9.09 25.77
CA ALA A 395 30.99 9.15 27.17
C ALA A 395 29.68 8.35 27.36
N LEU A 396 28.72 8.46 26.42
CA LEU A 396 27.47 7.69 26.47
C LEU A 396 27.70 6.19 26.25
N ALA A 397 28.66 5.82 25.41
CA ALA A 397 29.04 4.43 25.18
C ALA A 397 29.74 3.82 26.40
N ALA A 398 30.57 4.60 27.09
CA ALA A 398 31.22 4.20 28.33
C ALA A 398 30.23 4.01 29.49
N GLU A 399 29.24 4.90 29.61
CA GLU A 399 28.18 4.81 30.63
C GLU A 399 27.26 3.59 30.40
N VAL A 400 26.98 3.26 29.14
CA VAL A 400 26.20 2.04 28.78
C VAL A 400 27.01 0.77 29.04
N ALA A 401 28.34 0.79 28.83
CA ALA A 401 29.20 -0.35 29.11
C ALA A 401 29.30 -0.61 30.63
N GLU A 402 29.45 0.44 31.43
CA GLU A 402 29.51 0.35 32.90
C GLU A 402 28.20 -0.15 33.50
N GLN A 403 27.04 0.25 32.92
CA GLN A 403 25.72 -0.26 33.33
C GLN A 403 25.50 -1.73 32.95
N THR A 404 26.08 -2.18 31.84
CA THR A 404 26.00 -3.60 31.46
C THR A 404 26.89 -4.49 32.31
N GLU A 405 28.10 -4.05 32.63
CA GLU A 405 28.98 -4.78 33.56
C GLU A 405 28.37 -4.90 34.97
N ALA A 406 27.82 -3.80 35.51
CA ALA A 406 27.17 -3.82 36.82
C ALA A 406 25.92 -4.73 36.84
N ALA A 407 25.19 -4.85 35.70
CA ALA A 407 24.05 -5.75 35.59
C ALA A 407 24.46 -7.24 35.48
N GLU A 408 25.62 -7.52 34.86
CA GLU A 408 26.20 -8.88 34.79
C GLU A 408 26.76 -9.33 36.14
N GLU A 409 27.47 -8.46 36.85
CA GLU A 409 27.97 -8.76 38.22
C GLU A 409 26.81 -8.98 39.21
N GLY A 410 25.74 -8.18 39.12
CA GLY A 410 24.53 -8.38 39.92
C GLY A 410 23.82 -9.72 39.64
N ALA A 411 23.80 -10.13 38.40
CA ALA A 411 23.18 -11.43 37.99
C ALA A 411 24.04 -12.64 38.40
N GLU A 412 25.38 -12.46 38.47
CA GLU A 412 26.29 -13.50 38.92
C GLU A 412 26.27 -13.66 40.45
N ALA A 413 26.17 -12.56 41.20
CA ALA A 413 25.96 -12.56 42.64
C ALA A 413 24.67 -13.26 43.05
N GLU A 414 23.58 -13.01 42.31
CA GLU A 414 22.27 -13.65 42.60
C GLU A 414 22.27 -15.15 42.24
N ARG A 415 23.12 -15.58 41.32
CA ARG A 415 23.32 -17.02 41.01
C ARG A 415 24.11 -17.74 42.09
N VAL A 416 25.10 -17.10 42.66
CA VAL A 416 25.93 -17.66 43.76
C VAL A 416 25.10 -17.78 45.04
N GLU A 417 24.26 -16.80 45.37
CA GLU A 417 23.39 -16.85 46.56
C GLU A 417 22.32 -17.96 46.44
N LYS A 418 21.80 -18.22 45.23
CA LYS A 418 20.83 -19.29 44.98
C LYS A 418 21.46 -20.69 44.98
N SER A 419 22.78 -20.81 44.75
CA SER A 419 23.45 -22.12 44.82
C SER A 419 23.79 -22.52 46.26
N ASP A 420 23.96 -21.56 47.19
CA ASP A 420 24.32 -21.83 48.60
C ASP A 420 23.11 -22.07 49.50
N SER A 421 21.88 -21.75 49.03
CA SER A 421 20.63 -21.94 49.76
C SER A 421 19.93 -23.28 49.49
N GLY A 422 20.50 -24.13 48.62
CA GLY A 422 19.92 -25.41 48.17
C GLY A 422 20.33 -26.67 48.97
N ASP A 423 21.19 -26.52 49.97
CA ASP A 423 21.69 -27.68 50.75
C ASP A 423 21.52 -27.48 52.28
N LYS A 424 20.25 -27.53 52.70
CA LYS A 424 19.87 -27.79 54.09
C LYS A 424 18.49 -28.44 54.15
#